data_55c361f3e6c7b37cdbe0f18558e0c32c
#
_entry.id   55c361f3e6c7b37cdbe0f18558e0c32c
#
_cell.length_a   1.000
_cell.length_b   1.000
_cell.length_c   1.000
_cell.angle_alpha   90.00
_cell.angle_beta   90.00
_cell.angle_gamma   90.00
#
_symmetry.space_group_name_H-M   'P 1'
#
loop_
_entity.id
_entity.type
_entity.pdbx_description
1 polymer ?
#
loop_
_entity_poly.entity_id
_entity_poly.type
_entity_poly.pdbx_seq_one_letter_code
_entity_poly.pdbx_strand_id
1 'polypeptide(L)'
;MTLDLTPDELLSTTRAVRKRLDLDRPVPRRLIEECIDLATQAPTGRNRQRWHFIVVTEPRLRRKVGDIFLRALAAAEGQPLNEHDIRRMNHAPRSTQGVFDGLRHLTDNIHRVPAFVIPAIEGRTDHASAAVQSGTWGSILPATWSFMLAARARGLGTTWTTAQGPLERELAATLGVPYDEVMLAAFIPLAYTIGTDFKPAPRIPRDQVLHWERW
;
A
#
# COMPACT_ATOMS: atom_id res chain seq x y z
N MET A 1 -6.34 -10.32 -18.81
CA MET A 1 -7.77 -9.90 -18.96
C MET A 1 -8.00 -8.76 -17.98
N THR A 2 -8.49 -7.62 -18.43
CA THR A 2 -8.86 -6.47 -17.60
C THR A 2 -10.36 -6.50 -17.28
N LEU A 3 -10.73 -5.96 -16.12
CA LEU A 3 -12.14 -5.72 -15.79
C LEU A 3 -12.66 -4.55 -16.65
N ASP A 4 -13.91 -4.63 -17.06
CA ASP A 4 -14.60 -3.54 -17.74
C ASP A 4 -15.09 -2.51 -16.69
N LEU A 5 -14.18 -1.61 -16.30
CA LEU A 5 -14.44 -0.53 -15.35
C LEU A 5 -14.19 0.81 -16.04
N THR A 6 -15.14 1.71 -15.91
CA THR A 6 -14.90 3.11 -16.28
C THR A 6 -13.80 3.72 -15.39
N PRO A 7 -13.16 4.81 -15.80
CA PRO A 7 -12.19 5.52 -14.95
C PRO A 7 -12.76 5.89 -13.58
N ASP A 8 -14.00 6.34 -13.52
CA ASP A 8 -14.67 6.72 -12.28
C ASP A 8 -14.94 5.52 -11.38
N GLU A 9 -15.36 4.39 -11.93
CA GLU A 9 -15.52 3.14 -11.19
C GLU A 9 -14.19 2.62 -10.68
N LEU A 10 -13.12 2.66 -11.49
CA LEU A 10 -11.78 2.28 -11.07
C LEU A 10 -11.33 3.12 -9.87
N LEU A 11 -11.45 4.43 -9.93
CA LEU A 11 -11.05 5.36 -8.87
C LEU A 11 -11.91 5.21 -7.62
N SER A 12 -13.23 5.10 -7.76
CA SER A 12 -14.16 5.09 -6.64
C SER A 12 -14.24 3.73 -5.93
N THR A 13 -13.93 2.62 -6.62
CA THR A 13 -14.05 1.25 -6.07
C THR A 13 -12.71 0.61 -5.70
N THR A 14 -11.57 1.21 -6.05
CA THR A 14 -10.26 0.76 -5.58
C THR A 14 -10.12 1.06 -4.08
N ARG A 15 -9.77 0.04 -3.31
CA ARG A 15 -9.73 0.12 -1.84
C ARG A 15 -8.81 -0.96 -1.26
N ALA A 16 -8.51 -0.84 0.03
CA ALA A 16 -7.81 -1.89 0.75
C ALA A 16 -8.66 -3.17 0.79
N VAL A 17 -8.14 -4.24 0.19
CA VAL A 17 -8.76 -5.57 0.15
C VAL A 17 -7.99 -6.48 1.10
N ARG A 18 -8.69 -7.07 2.08
CA ARG A 18 -8.11 -7.97 3.08
C ARG A 18 -8.85 -9.30 3.11
N LYS A 19 -10.12 -9.31 3.53
CA LYS A 19 -10.95 -10.53 3.64
C LYS A 19 -11.30 -11.18 2.30
N ARG A 20 -11.20 -10.46 1.21
CA ARG A 20 -11.52 -10.93 -0.14
C ARG A 20 -10.28 -11.17 -0.99
N LEU A 21 -9.11 -11.35 -0.39
CA LEU A 21 -7.92 -11.85 -1.09
C LEU A 21 -8.07 -13.36 -1.30
N ASP A 22 -7.90 -13.82 -2.53
CA ASP A 22 -7.81 -15.23 -2.88
C ASP A 22 -6.40 -15.74 -2.55
N LEU A 23 -6.28 -16.42 -1.43
CA LEU A 23 -5.00 -16.83 -0.86
C LEU A 23 -4.43 -18.11 -1.51
N ASP A 24 -5.23 -18.81 -2.30
CA ASP A 24 -4.87 -20.10 -2.88
C ASP A 24 -4.50 -19.98 -4.37
N ARG A 25 -4.82 -18.85 -4.99
CA ARG A 25 -4.55 -18.59 -6.40
C ARG A 25 -3.23 -17.82 -6.59
N PRO A 26 -2.23 -18.39 -7.26
CA PRO A 26 -0.97 -17.68 -7.55
C PRO A 26 -1.20 -16.51 -8.50
N VAL A 27 -0.44 -15.42 -8.29
CA VAL A 27 -0.45 -14.26 -9.19
C VAL A 27 0.68 -14.43 -10.21
N PRO A 28 0.38 -14.47 -11.53
CA PRO A 28 1.41 -14.60 -12.54
C PRO A 28 2.38 -13.41 -12.53
N ARG A 29 3.68 -13.69 -12.65
CA ARG A 29 4.74 -12.68 -12.70
C ARG A 29 4.45 -11.60 -13.74
N ARG A 30 4.12 -11.98 -14.97
CA ARG A 30 3.78 -11.06 -16.06
C ARG A 30 2.68 -10.06 -15.68
N LEU A 31 1.68 -10.49 -14.89
CA LEU A 31 0.58 -9.61 -14.49
C LEU A 31 1.06 -8.52 -13.52
N ILE A 32 2.02 -8.84 -12.67
CA ILE A 32 2.65 -7.88 -11.75
C ILE A 32 3.53 -6.90 -12.55
N GLU A 33 4.31 -7.41 -13.50
CA GLU A 33 5.14 -6.60 -14.39
C GLU A 33 4.29 -5.58 -15.18
N GLU A 34 3.19 -6.01 -15.78
CA GLU A 34 2.23 -5.10 -16.45
C GLU A 34 1.68 -4.00 -15.52
N CYS A 35 1.44 -4.32 -14.24
CA CYS A 35 1.00 -3.33 -13.27
C CYS A 35 2.11 -2.33 -12.92
N ILE A 36 3.36 -2.78 -12.87
CA ILE A 36 4.53 -1.92 -12.60
C ILE A 36 4.80 -1.01 -13.79
N ASP A 37 4.70 -1.50 -15.02
CA ASP A 37 4.85 -0.68 -16.24
C ASP A 37 3.87 0.50 -16.24
N LEU A 38 2.62 0.28 -15.82
CA LEU A 38 1.64 1.35 -15.67
C LEU A 38 1.93 2.25 -14.47
N ALA A 39 2.42 1.70 -13.38
CA ALA A 39 2.78 2.47 -12.19
C ALA A 39 3.90 3.49 -12.48
N THR A 40 4.87 3.11 -13.29
CA THR A 40 6.00 3.96 -13.68
C THR A 40 5.66 5.05 -14.70
N GLN A 41 4.40 5.15 -15.15
CA GLN A 41 3.90 6.31 -15.89
C GLN A 41 3.56 7.51 -14.98
N ALA A 42 3.59 7.32 -13.66
CA ALA A 42 3.38 8.40 -12.71
C ALA A 42 4.49 9.47 -12.82
N PRO A 43 4.20 10.76 -12.54
CA PRO A 43 5.22 11.80 -12.58
C PRO A 43 6.20 11.68 -11.41
N THR A 44 7.44 12.11 -11.63
CA THR A 44 8.44 12.26 -10.56
C THR A 44 9.09 13.64 -10.59
N GLY A 45 9.54 14.12 -9.44
CA GLY A 45 10.26 15.38 -9.34
C GLY A 45 11.46 15.43 -10.28
N ARG A 46 11.46 16.37 -11.24
CA ARG A 46 12.49 16.54 -12.30
C ARG A 46 12.70 15.28 -13.16
N ASN A 47 11.69 14.42 -13.27
CA ASN A 47 11.76 13.16 -14.02
C ASN A 47 12.92 12.24 -13.58
N ARG A 48 13.25 12.23 -12.29
CA ARG A 48 14.39 11.47 -11.75
C ARG A 48 14.16 9.96 -11.67
N GLN A 49 12.91 9.51 -11.60
CA GLN A 49 12.49 8.11 -11.65
C GLN A 49 13.28 7.17 -10.70
N ARG A 50 13.49 7.62 -9.46
CA ARG A 50 14.29 6.92 -8.43
C ARG A 50 13.50 5.84 -7.67
N TRP A 51 12.40 5.38 -8.22
CA TRP A 51 11.58 4.33 -7.64
C TRP A 51 12.09 2.94 -7.93
N HIS A 52 11.79 2.02 -7.03
CA HIS A 52 11.99 0.59 -7.17
C HIS A 52 10.75 -0.15 -6.70
N PHE A 53 10.51 -1.34 -7.22
CA PHE A 53 9.44 -2.23 -6.78
C PHE A 53 10.04 -3.61 -6.49
N ILE A 54 10.14 -3.98 -5.22
CA ILE A 54 10.60 -5.30 -4.80
C ILE A 54 9.38 -6.22 -4.74
N VAL A 55 9.43 -7.31 -5.51
CA VAL A 55 8.33 -8.29 -5.57
C VAL A 55 8.79 -9.60 -4.92
N VAL A 56 8.03 -10.05 -3.93
CA VAL A 56 8.33 -11.27 -3.17
C VAL A 56 7.25 -12.31 -3.44
N THR A 57 7.61 -13.39 -4.15
CA THR A 57 6.73 -14.52 -4.47
C THR A 57 7.30 -15.86 -4.01
N GLU A 58 8.60 -15.96 -3.77
CA GLU A 58 9.26 -17.18 -3.31
C GLU A 58 8.75 -17.56 -1.92
N PRO A 59 8.27 -18.81 -1.69
CA PRO A 59 7.55 -19.18 -0.46
C PRO A 59 8.35 -19.02 0.84
N ARG A 60 9.66 -19.29 0.84
CA ARG A 60 10.50 -19.15 2.04
C ARG A 60 10.73 -17.67 2.37
N LEU A 61 11.01 -16.85 1.34
CA LEU A 61 11.20 -15.42 1.52
C LEU A 61 9.89 -14.74 1.93
N ARG A 62 8.75 -15.14 1.34
CA ARG A 62 7.42 -14.62 1.75
C ARG A 62 7.12 -14.89 3.24
N ARG A 63 7.45 -16.08 3.75
CA ARG A 63 7.29 -16.38 5.18
C ARG A 63 8.14 -15.43 6.02
N LYS A 64 9.43 -15.31 5.71
CA LYS A 64 10.36 -14.42 6.41
C LYS A 64 9.89 -12.96 6.44
N VAL A 65 9.47 -12.45 5.29
CA VAL A 65 8.93 -11.10 5.11
C VAL A 65 7.61 -10.93 5.85
N GLY A 66 6.74 -11.94 5.84
CA GLY A 66 5.50 -11.97 6.62
C GLY A 66 5.74 -11.92 8.13
N ASP A 67 6.72 -12.66 8.65
CA ASP A 67 7.12 -12.62 10.07
C ASP A 67 7.62 -11.23 10.49
N ILE A 68 8.42 -10.59 9.63
CA ILE A 68 8.90 -9.22 9.87
C ILE A 68 7.71 -8.25 9.90
N PHE A 69 6.78 -8.37 8.95
CA PHE A 69 5.57 -7.54 8.91
C PHE A 69 4.73 -7.69 10.19
N LEU A 70 4.50 -8.91 10.68
CA LEU A 70 3.74 -9.15 11.91
C LEU A 70 4.41 -8.52 13.14
N ARG A 71 5.73 -8.68 13.27
CA ARG A 71 6.49 -8.07 14.38
C ARG A 71 6.52 -6.54 14.29
N ALA A 72 6.66 -6.00 13.08
CA ALA A 72 6.64 -4.57 12.85
C ALA A 72 5.26 -3.95 13.17
N LEU A 73 4.17 -4.64 12.80
CA LEU A 73 2.82 -4.23 13.15
C LEU A 73 2.61 -4.21 14.66
N ALA A 74 3.02 -5.26 15.37
CA ALA A 74 2.92 -5.33 16.83
C ALA A 74 3.74 -4.20 17.51
N ALA A 75 4.91 -3.88 16.97
CA ALA A 75 5.71 -2.75 17.47
C ALA A 75 5.06 -1.39 17.22
N ALA A 76 4.31 -1.24 16.11
CA ALA A 76 3.60 -0.01 15.78
C ALA A 76 2.33 0.19 16.62
N GLU A 77 1.62 -0.89 16.99
CA GLU A 77 0.41 -0.83 17.82
C GLU A 77 0.66 -0.26 19.23
N GLY A 78 1.90 -0.30 19.71
CA GLY A 78 2.31 0.32 20.98
C GLY A 78 2.50 1.84 20.92
N GLN A 79 2.41 2.47 19.74
CA GLN A 79 2.55 3.92 19.59
C GLN A 79 1.21 4.62 19.79
N PRO A 80 1.12 5.63 20.69
CA PRO A 80 -0.13 6.34 20.91
C PRO A 80 -0.53 7.14 19.67
N LEU A 81 -1.80 7.02 19.28
CA LEU A 81 -2.39 7.92 18.28
C LEU A 81 -2.43 9.35 18.83
N ASN A 82 -2.15 10.33 17.99
CA ASN A 82 -2.30 11.72 18.40
C ASN A 82 -3.78 12.10 18.52
N GLU A 83 -4.07 13.15 19.30
CA GLU A 83 -5.44 13.58 19.56
C GLU A 83 -6.24 13.94 18.30
N HIS A 84 -5.57 14.43 17.28
CA HIS A 84 -6.21 14.78 16.01
C HIS A 84 -6.71 13.52 15.27
N ASP A 85 -5.90 12.46 15.25
CA ASP A 85 -6.28 11.19 14.64
C ASP A 85 -7.44 10.54 15.40
N ILE A 86 -7.41 10.58 16.75
CA ILE A 86 -8.49 10.09 17.59
C ILE A 86 -9.80 10.83 17.31
N ARG A 87 -9.78 12.16 17.22
CA ARG A 87 -10.98 12.96 16.90
C ARG A 87 -11.53 12.61 15.52
N ARG A 88 -10.69 12.48 14.51
CA ARG A 88 -11.13 12.11 13.15
C ARG A 88 -11.67 10.68 13.05
N MET A 89 -11.09 9.74 13.75
CA MET A 89 -11.60 8.36 13.81
C MET A 89 -13.02 8.30 14.39
N ASN A 90 -13.30 9.10 15.41
CA ASN A 90 -14.64 9.17 16.03
C ASN A 90 -15.72 9.79 15.12
N HIS A 91 -15.32 10.55 14.10
CA HIS A 91 -16.23 11.16 13.10
C HIS A 91 -16.25 10.39 11.76
N ALA A 92 -15.48 9.31 11.64
CA ALA A 92 -15.46 8.51 10.42
C ALA A 92 -16.78 7.74 10.24
N PRO A 93 -17.40 7.74 9.04
CA PRO A 93 -18.73 7.16 8.80
C PRO A 93 -18.78 5.64 8.81
N ARG A 94 -17.73 4.94 9.26
CA ARG A 94 -17.70 3.48 9.42
C ARG A 94 -17.21 3.07 10.79
N SER A 95 -17.79 1.96 11.27
CA SER A 95 -17.29 1.33 12.48
C SER A 95 -15.82 0.96 12.31
N THR A 96 -14.98 1.48 13.16
CA THR A 96 -13.57 1.13 13.35
C THR A 96 -13.39 -0.39 13.43
N GLN A 97 -14.39 -1.10 13.97
CA GLN A 97 -14.42 -2.55 14.10
C GLN A 97 -14.20 -3.28 12.76
N GLY A 98 -14.85 -2.86 11.67
CA GLY A 98 -14.68 -3.51 10.35
C GLY A 98 -13.27 -3.36 9.77
N VAL A 99 -12.54 -2.31 10.14
CA VAL A 99 -11.14 -2.12 9.78
C VAL A 99 -10.25 -3.07 10.59
N PHE A 100 -10.46 -3.17 11.90
CA PHE A 100 -9.72 -4.09 12.79
C PHE A 100 -9.97 -5.56 12.41
N ASP A 101 -11.21 -5.95 12.14
CA ASP A 101 -11.52 -7.31 11.69
C ASP A 101 -10.84 -7.65 10.36
N GLY A 102 -10.77 -6.67 9.44
CA GLY A 102 -10.05 -6.83 8.19
C GLY A 102 -8.54 -6.97 8.40
N LEU A 103 -7.96 -6.17 9.30
CA LEU A 103 -6.54 -6.25 9.64
C LEU A 103 -6.20 -7.59 10.29
N ARG A 104 -6.98 -8.02 11.29
CA ARG A 104 -6.82 -9.33 11.94
C ARG A 104 -6.86 -10.45 10.91
N HIS A 105 -7.86 -10.46 10.01
CA HIS A 105 -7.93 -11.47 8.96
C HIS A 105 -6.68 -11.49 8.07
N LEU A 106 -6.13 -10.31 7.72
CA LEU A 106 -4.89 -10.24 6.94
C LEU A 106 -3.70 -10.77 7.73
N THR A 107 -3.54 -10.39 9.00
CA THR A 107 -2.43 -10.84 9.85
C THR A 107 -2.47 -12.36 10.08
N ASP A 108 -3.64 -12.92 10.37
CA ASP A 108 -3.83 -14.36 10.56
C ASP A 108 -3.48 -15.17 9.29
N ASN A 109 -3.53 -14.55 8.11
CA ASN A 109 -3.32 -15.19 6.83
C ASN A 109 -2.13 -14.65 6.03
N ILE A 110 -1.29 -13.79 6.61
CA ILE A 110 -0.23 -13.10 5.88
C ILE A 110 0.70 -14.04 5.11
N HIS A 111 1.02 -15.19 5.69
CA HIS A 111 1.91 -16.20 5.09
C HIS A 111 1.29 -16.90 3.87
N ARG A 112 -0.04 -16.85 3.73
CA ARG A 112 -0.78 -17.44 2.59
C ARG A 112 -0.89 -16.46 1.42
N VAL A 113 -0.70 -15.16 1.65
CA VAL A 113 -0.77 -14.16 0.57
C VAL A 113 0.25 -14.51 -0.52
N PRO A 114 -0.16 -14.65 -1.79
CA PRO A 114 0.70 -15.20 -2.84
C PRO A 114 1.84 -14.29 -3.26
N ALA A 115 1.73 -12.98 -3.06
CA ALA A 115 2.77 -12.02 -3.39
C ALA A 115 2.77 -10.80 -2.47
N PHE A 116 3.94 -10.23 -2.22
CA PHE A 116 4.12 -8.91 -1.64
C PHE A 116 4.81 -8.00 -2.65
N VAL A 117 4.36 -6.75 -2.73
CA VAL A 117 5.02 -5.70 -3.49
C VAL A 117 5.44 -4.61 -2.52
N ILE A 118 6.72 -4.28 -2.52
CA ILE A 118 7.31 -3.29 -1.63
C ILE A 118 7.89 -2.17 -2.51
N PRO A 119 7.12 -1.08 -2.74
CA PRO A 119 7.64 0.12 -3.38
C PRO A 119 8.72 0.75 -2.52
N ALA A 120 9.79 1.19 -3.17
CA ALA A 120 10.93 1.82 -2.53
C ALA A 120 11.44 2.99 -3.37
N ILE A 121 12.20 3.89 -2.76
CA ILE A 121 12.74 5.07 -3.43
C ILE A 121 14.16 5.36 -2.94
N GLU A 122 15.05 5.71 -3.85
CA GLU A 122 16.37 6.21 -3.52
C GLU A 122 16.31 7.56 -2.80
N GLY A 123 17.12 7.73 -1.80
CA GLY A 123 17.24 8.93 -0.98
C GLY A 123 16.36 8.85 0.27
N ARG A 124 17.00 8.66 1.41
CA ARG A 124 16.34 8.67 2.71
C ARG A 124 15.91 10.09 3.11
N THR A 125 14.84 10.17 3.88
CA THR A 125 14.25 11.44 4.31
C THR A 125 14.20 11.61 5.83
N ASP A 126 14.83 10.73 6.60
CA ASP A 126 14.74 10.68 8.07
C ASP A 126 15.08 12.01 8.75
N HIS A 127 16.01 12.77 8.18
CA HIS A 127 16.44 14.09 8.67
C HIS A 127 16.31 15.19 7.61
N ALA A 128 15.56 14.92 6.53
CA ALA A 128 15.43 15.87 5.43
C ALA A 128 14.41 16.97 5.75
N SER A 129 14.58 18.14 5.11
CA SER A 129 13.58 19.19 5.20
C SER A 129 12.24 18.77 4.60
N ALA A 130 11.14 19.40 5.03
CA ALA A 130 9.81 19.11 4.50
C ALA A 130 9.73 19.24 2.96
N ALA A 131 10.49 20.18 2.37
CA ALA A 131 10.57 20.32 0.91
C ALA A 131 11.22 19.12 0.22
N VAL A 132 12.26 18.52 0.80
CA VAL A 132 12.90 17.32 0.27
C VAL A 132 11.98 16.11 0.47
N GLN A 133 11.38 15.99 1.66
CA GLN A 133 10.41 14.92 1.95
C GLN A 133 9.25 14.94 0.96
N SER A 134 8.61 16.10 0.74
CA SER A 134 7.47 16.22 -0.17
C SER A 134 7.82 15.82 -1.60
N GLY A 135 8.99 16.21 -2.10
CA GLY A 135 9.45 15.82 -3.44
C GLY A 135 9.76 14.31 -3.56
N THR A 136 10.30 13.69 -2.50
CA THR A 136 10.60 12.26 -2.48
C THR A 136 9.32 11.43 -2.39
N TRP A 137 8.47 11.71 -1.40
CA TRP A 137 7.18 11.02 -1.24
C TRP A 137 6.23 11.30 -2.41
N GLY A 138 6.17 12.55 -2.91
CA GLY A 138 5.39 12.93 -4.09
C GLY A 138 5.80 12.21 -5.38
N SER A 139 6.95 11.54 -5.40
CA SER A 139 7.38 10.72 -6.53
C SER A 139 6.94 9.26 -6.39
N ILE A 140 7.17 8.62 -5.24
CA ILE A 140 6.87 7.18 -5.09
C ILE A 140 5.39 6.90 -4.78
N LEU A 141 4.71 7.76 -4.02
CA LEU A 141 3.32 7.50 -3.63
C LEU A 141 2.34 7.50 -4.82
N PRO A 142 2.43 8.42 -5.80
CA PRO A 142 1.62 8.34 -7.01
C PRO A 142 1.85 7.05 -7.81
N ALA A 143 3.10 6.62 -7.97
CA ALA A 143 3.42 5.36 -8.65
C ALA A 143 2.86 4.14 -7.88
N THR A 144 2.96 4.15 -6.54
CA THR A 144 2.38 3.11 -5.68
C THR A 144 0.86 3.03 -5.85
N TRP A 145 0.18 4.18 -5.86
CA TRP A 145 -1.26 4.21 -6.08
C TRP A 145 -1.64 3.77 -7.49
N SER A 146 -0.90 4.20 -8.51
CA SER A 146 -1.09 3.74 -9.90
C SER A 146 -0.92 2.23 -10.04
N PHE A 147 0.05 1.63 -9.34
CA PHE A 147 0.17 0.17 -9.23
C PHE A 147 -1.10 -0.48 -8.69
N MET A 148 -1.67 0.07 -7.61
CA MET A 148 -2.88 -0.47 -7.00
C MET A 148 -4.11 -0.33 -7.92
N LEU A 149 -4.22 0.76 -8.68
CA LEU A 149 -5.26 0.95 -9.69
C LEU A 149 -5.10 -0.06 -10.84
N ALA A 150 -3.88 -0.24 -11.35
CA ALA A 150 -3.57 -1.21 -12.38
C ALA A 150 -3.87 -2.65 -11.94
N ALA A 151 -3.54 -2.99 -10.69
CA ALA A 151 -3.88 -4.27 -10.07
C ALA A 151 -5.41 -4.46 -9.98
N ARG A 152 -6.14 -3.43 -9.51
CA ARG A 152 -7.61 -3.46 -9.42
C ARG A 152 -8.25 -3.72 -10.78
N ALA A 153 -7.80 -3.03 -11.83
CA ALA A 153 -8.30 -3.21 -13.19
C ALA A 153 -8.09 -4.64 -13.72
N ARG A 154 -7.17 -5.41 -13.13
CA ARG A 154 -6.85 -6.81 -13.47
C ARG A 154 -7.45 -7.84 -12.53
N GLY A 155 -8.40 -7.43 -11.67
CA GLY A 155 -9.04 -8.33 -10.71
C GLY A 155 -8.14 -8.72 -9.53
N LEU A 156 -7.05 -7.97 -9.30
CA LEU A 156 -6.20 -8.13 -8.14
C LEU A 156 -6.64 -7.20 -7.00
N GLY A 157 -6.51 -7.68 -5.79
CA GLY A 157 -6.72 -6.92 -4.56
C GLY A 157 -5.39 -6.57 -3.90
N THR A 158 -5.33 -5.39 -3.35
CA THR A 158 -4.15 -4.85 -2.65
C THR A 158 -4.55 -4.20 -1.33
N THR A 159 -3.63 -4.14 -0.40
CA THR A 159 -3.76 -3.33 0.82
C THR A 159 -2.51 -2.50 0.99
N TRP A 160 -2.64 -1.17 0.97
CA TRP A 160 -1.54 -0.30 1.34
C TRP A 160 -1.32 -0.33 2.85
N THR A 161 -0.12 -0.68 3.28
CA THR A 161 0.30 -0.57 4.67
C THR A 161 1.69 0.07 4.77
N THR A 162 1.97 0.71 5.90
CA THR A 162 3.28 1.27 6.27
C THR A 162 3.80 0.64 7.57
N ALA A 163 3.23 -0.49 7.96
CA ALA A 163 3.57 -1.18 9.20
C ALA A 163 5.03 -1.65 9.29
N GLN A 164 5.73 -1.76 8.14
CA GLN A 164 7.15 -2.13 8.10
C GLN A 164 8.09 -1.11 8.80
N GLY A 165 7.64 0.13 9.02
CA GLY A 165 8.48 1.22 9.53
C GLY A 165 9.36 0.86 10.73
N PRO A 166 8.83 0.30 11.83
CA PRO A 166 9.62 -0.06 13.01
C PRO A 166 10.75 -1.07 12.75
N LEU A 167 10.61 -1.92 11.72
CA LEU A 167 11.58 -2.95 11.34
C LEU A 167 12.07 -2.78 9.89
N GLU A 168 12.02 -1.57 9.33
CA GLU A 168 12.42 -1.29 7.96
C GLU A 168 13.84 -1.75 7.66
N ARG A 169 14.80 -1.51 8.56
CA ARG A 169 16.20 -1.93 8.40
C ARG A 169 16.32 -3.46 8.29
N GLU A 170 15.60 -4.21 9.10
CA GLU A 170 15.59 -5.67 9.05
C GLU A 170 14.96 -6.19 7.76
N LEU A 171 13.85 -5.58 7.33
CA LEU A 171 13.19 -5.90 6.07
C LEU A 171 14.11 -5.61 4.87
N ALA A 172 14.76 -4.44 4.85
CA ALA A 172 15.72 -4.07 3.83
C ALA A 172 16.88 -5.06 3.74
N ALA A 173 17.49 -5.41 4.88
CA ALA A 173 18.56 -6.42 4.94
C ALA A 173 18.10 -7.79 4.43
N THR A 174 16.87 -8.21 4.77
CA THR A 174 16.29 -9.48 4.31
C THR A 174 16.07 -9.51 2.80
N LEU A 175 15.79 -8.35 2.20
CA LEU A 175 15.53 -8.19 0.77
C LEU A 175 16.77 -7.79 -0.03
N GLY A 176 17.92 -7.57 0.61
CA GLY A 176 19.15 -7.10 -0.03
C GLY A 176 19.08 -5.64 -0.50
N VAL A 177 18.20 -4.83 0.11
CA VAL A 177 18.06 -3.41 -0.19
C VAL A 177 19.10 -2.61 0.59
N PRO A 178 19.85 -1.70 -0.04
CA PRO A 178 20.83 -0.84 0.65
C PRO A 178 20.09 0.20 1.52
N TYR A 179 19.85 -0.14 2.78
CA TYR A 179 19.03 0.64 3.70
C TYR A 179 19.45 2.10 3.80
N ASP A 180 20.75 2.38 3.82
CA ASP A 180 21.25 3.75 4.00
C ASP A 180 21.03 4.64 2.77
N GLU A 181 20.73 4.05 1.61
CA GLU A 181 20.49 4.74 0.33
C GLU A 181 19.02 4.70 -0.10
N VAL A 182 18.28 3.64 0.27
CA VAL A 182 16.93 3.37 -0.23
C VAL A 182 15.94 3.26 0.94
N MET A 183 14.79 3.89 0.78
CA MET A 183 13.71 3.90 1.76
C MET A 183 12.53 3.07 1.24
N LEU A 184 11.98 2.20 2.09
CA LEU A 184 10.81 1.39 1.77
C LEU A 184 9.53 2.20 2.00
N ALA A 185 8.79 2.49 0.94
CA ALA A 185 7.64 3.40 0.98
C ALA A 185 6.35 2.76 1.48
N ALA A 186 6.14 1.48 1.18
CA ALA A 186 4.95 0.75 1.57
C ALA A 186 5.21 -0.76 1.59
N PHE A 187 4.29 -1.49 2.21
CA PHE A 187 4.19 -2.94 2.13
C PHE A 187 2.80 -3.30 1.61
N ILE A 188 2.73 -3.95 0.44
CA ILE A 188 1.48 -4.21 -0.28
C ILE A 188 1.27 -5.71 -0.47
N PRO A 189 0.46 -6.37 0.36
CA PRO A 189 -0.07 -7.70 0.05
C PRO A 189 -0.89 -7.67 -1.24
N LEU A 190 -0.66 -8.64 -2.11
CA LEU A 190 -1.25 -8.75 -3.44
C LEU A 190 -1.77 -10.17 -3.69
N ALA A 191 -3.03 -10.29 -4.10
CA ALA A 191 -3.66 -11.53 -4.54
C ALA A 191 -4.79 -11.23 -5.52
N TYR A 192 -5.34 -12.24 -6.18
CA TYR A 192 -6.63 -12.09 -6.83
C TYR A 192 -7.73 -11.77 -5.82
N THR A 193 -8.83 -11.17 -6.27
CA THR A 193 -9.99 -10.93 -5.40
C THR A 193 -11.03 -12.02 -5.55
N ILE A 194 -11.66 -12.40 -4.43
CA ILE A 194 -12.89 -13.20 -4.44
C ILE A 194 -14.03 -12.26 -4.79
N GLY A 195 -14.50 -12.35 -6.05
CA GLY A 195 -15.42 -11.42 -6.67
C GLY A 195 -14.78 -10.06 -6.97
N THR A 196 -15.44 -9.26 -7.80
CA THR A 196 -14.93 -7.97 -8.30
C THR A 196 -15.89 -6.80 -8.04
N ASP A 197 -17.03 -7.05 -7.41
CA ASP A 197 -18.14 -6.14 -7.14
C ASP A 197 -17.87 -5.23 -5.93
N PHE A 198 -16.84 -4.43 -5.98
CA PHE A 198 -16.55 -3.45 -4.94
C PHE A 198 -17.40 -2.19 -5.12
N LYS A 199 -17.86 -1.64 -3.99
CA LYS A 199 -18.66 -0.40 -3.93
C LYS A 199 -17.81 0.75 -3.42
N PRO A 200 -18.11 2.00 -3.80
CA PRO A 200 -17.51 3.17 -3.21
C PRO A 200 -17.63 3.13 -1.67
N ALA A 201 -16.57 3.53 -0.99
CA ALA A 201 -16.59 3.62 0.46
C ALA A 201 -17.18 4.96 0.91
N PRO A 202 -17.92 5.00 2.04
CA PRO A 202 -18.30 6.26 2.65
C PRO A 202 -17.06 7.12 2.92
N ARG A 203 -17.19 8.43 2.67
CA ARG A 203 -16.15 9.43 2.93
C ARG A 203 -16.78 10.59 3.70
N ILE A 204 -15.93 11.39 4.30
CA ILE A 204 -16.36 12.69 4.85
C ILE A 204 -16.96 13.54 3.72
N PRO A 205 -17.99 14.36 4.01
CA PRO A 205 -18.62 15.23 3.03
C PRO A 205 -17.61 16.18 2.36
N ARG A 206 -17.83 16.43 1.06
CA ARG A 206 -16.93 17.25 0.25
C ARG A 206 -16.75 18.68 0.79
N ASP A 207 -17.79 19.27 1.32
CA ASP A 207 -17.80 20.61 1.93
C ASP A 207 -16.86 20.75 3.14
N GLN A 208 -16.49 19.62 3.77
CA GLN A 208 -15.52 19.60 4.87
C GLN A 208 -14.06 19.53 4.41
N VAL A 209 -13.80 19.35 3.12
CA VAL A 209 -12.44 19.15 2.56
C VAL A 209 -12.18 20.04 1.33
N LEU A 210 -13.19 20.73 0.84
CA LEU A 210 -13.09 21.61 -0.31
C LEU A 210 -13.20 23.06 0.16
N HIS A 211 -12.17 23.83 -0.07
CA HIS A 211 -12.11 25.25 0.24
C HIS A 211 -11.84 26.00 -1.06
N TRP A 212 -12.60 27.07 -1.31
CA TRP A 212 -12.42 27.95 -2.45
C TRP A 212 -11.64 29.17 -1.99
N GLU A 213 -10.59 29.51 -2.74
CA GLU A 213 -9.68 30.66 -2.57
C GLU A 213 -8.94 30.70 -1.22
N ARG A 214 -9.57 30.27 -0.12
CA ARG A 214 -9.02 30.29 1.25
C ARG A 214 -9.39 29.01 2.00
N TRP A 215 -8.61 28.72 3.02
CA TRP A 215 -8.89 27.64 3.98
C TRP A 215 -10.15 27.97 4.80
#